data_4e77be6a2aec2fecab3caf427563912a
#
_entry.id   4e77be6a2aec2fecab3caf427563912a
#
_cell.length_a   1.000
_cell.length_b   1.000
_cell.length_c   1.000
_cell.angle_alpha   90.00
_cell.angle_beta   90.00
_cell.angle_gamma   90.00
#
_symmetry.space_group_name_H-M   'P 1'
#
loop_
_entity.id
_entity.type
_entity.pdbx_description
1 polymer ?
#
loop_
_entity_poly.entity_id
_entity_poly.type
_entity_poly.pdbx_seq_one_letter_code
_entity_poly.pdbx_strand_id
1 'polypeptide(L)'
;MASAAGAALGAGSLGTDGDVGLLSPVSASPLVGALTGDRAVLAAILAVESGWAAVLEKVGLAPGGAAAVVASAAEAGRYDPADIARRAQGGGNPVIPLLADLRKHVAALDAAGVGAGEAVHTSLTSQDVLDTALMLVARNTVEALLADLKQTTTALAGLAEQHADTLCVGRSLTQHSLPFTFGLRAAQWFHGAAAAGRQLENCEFPVQFGGAAGTLAAGSVLTSGSVATPFSLTDALASQLGLAAVAAPWHTNRLTITTLGHALAAALDAFGKIAADVLFLSRPEVGELAEPRAAGRGVSSAMPQKQNPVLSVLVRSAALQAPGLAAQLHLAAANFNDERPDGAWHTEWPALRQLLALALGAAGHLRELAGGLQAFPDGMRRNLDLAGPLLLAEGVGAAVAPLLEDRDGLTGKQQLQAVVDQTLQAPASEQAATYRKLLRDAVPAGVLPDLRLEELLNPASYLGEAAEISRRILAAYPDFAYSTADTDPNGARRG
;
A
#
# COMPACT_ATOMS: atom_id res chain seq x y z
N MET A 1 -21.28 4.42 48.39
CA MET A 1 -20.10 5.30 48.25
C MET A 1 -19.66 5.32 46.80
N ALA A 2 -20.31 6.12 46.00
CA ALA A 2 -19.95 6.44 44.62
C ALA A 2 -19.87 7.97 44.58
N SER A 3 -18.67 8.49 44.61
CA SER A 3 -18.37 9.89 44.29
C SER A 3 -16.85 10.09 44.30
N ALA A 4 -16.36 10.74 43.28
CA ALA A 4 -15.06 11.38 43.13
C ALA A 4 -14.11 10.77 42.08
N ALA A 5 -14.57 10.75 40.84
CA ALA A 5 -13.63 10.71 39.68
C ALA A 5 -14.13 11.62 38.55
N GLY A 6 -14.84 12.69 38.87
CA GLY A 6 -15.34 13.67 37.91
C GLY A 6 -14.87 15.08 38.24
N ALA A 7 -13.55 15.26 38.42
CA ALA A 7 -13.03 16.60 38.60
C ALA A 7 -11.76 16.79 37.82
N ALA A 8 -11.76 17.86 37.02
CA ALA A 8 -10.60 18.47 36.36
C ALA A 8 -10.11 17.84 35.03
N LEU A 9 -10.99 17.75 34.06
CA LEU A 9 -10.57 18.23 32.74
C LEU A 9 -10.74 19.75 32.78
N GLY A 10 -9.71 20.47 33.15
CA GLY A 10 -9.72 21.92 33.19
C GLY A 10 -10.15 22.46 31.83
N ALA A 11 -10.99 23.50 31.85
CA ALA A 11 -11.26 24.36 30.70
C ALA A 11 -9.99 25.20 30.35
N GLY A 12 -8.87 24.52 30.20
CA GLY A 12 -7.72 25.01 29.44
C GLY A 12 -8.17 24.99 27.98
N SER A 13 -8.02 26.08 27.28
CA SER A 13 -8.24 26.21 25.83
C SER A 13 -8.00 24.86 25.18
N LEU A 14 -9.06 24.25 24.62
CA LEU A 14 -8.90 23.18 23.65
C LEU A 14 -8.20 23.82 22.46
N GLY A 15 -6.88 24.01 22.66
CA GLY A 15 -5.94 24.48 21.65
C GLY A 15 -6.02 23.51 20.51
N THR A 16 -5.86 24.00 19.37
CA THR A 16 -5.68 23.51 18.00
C THR A 16 -5.03 22.13 17.79
N ASP A 17 -4.85 21.32 18.82
CA ASP A 17 -4.28 19.99 18.77
C ASP A 17 -5.38 18.97 18.51
N GLY A 18 -5.78 18.87 17.23
CA GLY A 18 -6.59 17.77 16.76
C GLY A 18 -5.85 16.42 16.94
N ASP A 19 -6.52 15.30 16.64
CA ASP A 19 -5.91 13.98 16.69
C ASP A 19 -4.65 13.93 15.80
N VAL A 20 -3.48 13.87 16.44
CA VAL A 20 -2.17 13.80 15.81
C VAL A 20 -1.69 12.36 15.61
N GLY A 21 -2.57 11.38 15.80
CA GLY A 21 -2.26 9.96 15.58
C GLY A 21 -1.54 9.28 16.75
N LEU A 22 -1.75 9.72 17.98
CA LEU A 22 -1.13 9.11 19.18
C LEU A 22 -1.38 7.61 19.27
N LEU A 23 -2.57 7.15 18.89
CA LEU A 23 -2.96 5.74 18.85
C LEU A 23 -2.82 5.10 17.44
N SER A 24 -2.26 5.82 16.49
CA SER A 24 -2.01 5.37 15.11
C SER A 24 -0.57 5.64 14.68
N PRO A 25 0.43 5.08 15.38
CA PRO A 25 1.85 5.41 15.13
C PRO A 25 2.29 5.10 13.69
N VAL A 26 1.64 4.19 12.99
CA VAL A 26 1.93 3.89 11.58
C VAL A 26 1.72 5.10 10.67
N SER A 27 0.73 5.94 10.97
CA SER A 27 0.36 7.12 10.17
C SER A 27 0.76 8.45 10.82
N ALA A 28 1.45 8.44 11.95
CA ALA A 28 1.82 9.63 12.71
C ALA A 28 3.06 10.37 12.17
N SER A 29 3.30 10.35 10.86
CA SER A 29 4.42 11.08 10.24
C SER A 29 3.99 12.48 9.78
N PRO A 30 4.93 13.46 9.74
CA PRO A 30 4.63 14.79 9.20
C PRO A 30 4.09 14.75 7.77
N LEU A 31 4.61 13.87 6.91
CA LEU A 31 4.18 13.72 5.52
C LEU A 31 2.73 13.23 5.44
N VAL A 32 2.36 12.22 6.22
CA VAL A 32 0.97 11.71 6.27
C VAL A 32 0.03 12.82 6.74
N GLY A 33 0.38 13.52 7.81
CA GLY A 33 -0.41 14.66 8.31
C GLY A 33 -0.56 15.79 7.28
N ALA A 34 0.51 16.09 6.54
CA ALA A 34 0.51 17.13 5.51
C ALA A 34 -0.36 16.77 4.28
N LEU A 35 -0.48 15.48 3.92
CA LEU A 35 -1.21 15.04 2.73
C LEU A 35 -2.65 14.58 3.03
N THR A 36 -2.94 14.09 4.24
CA THR A 36 -4.25 13.50 4.57
C THR A 36 -4.96 14.20 5.74
N GLY A 37 -4.30 15.15 6.41
CA GLY A 37 -4.86 15.86 7.56
C GLY A 37 -5.96 16.85 7.21
N ASP A 38 -6.63 17.42 8.22
CA ASP A 38 -7.72 18.38 8.01
C ASP A 38 -7.28 19.61 7.23
N ARG A 39 -6.03 20.07 7.41
CA ARG A 39 -5.47 21.18 6.63
C ARG A 39 -5.31 20.83 5.14
N ALA A 40 -4.95 19.58 4.81
CA ALA A 40 -4.87 19.12 3.42
C ALA A 40 -6.25 19.09 2.76
N VAL A 41 -7.26 18.57 3.46
CA VAL A 41 -8.64 18.54 2.99
C VAL A 41 -9.18 19.97 2.79
N LEU A 42 -8.95 20.84 3.76
CA LEU A 42 -9.32 22.25 3.70
C LEU A 42 -8.66 22.95 2.49
N ALA A 43 -7.36 22.78 2.33
CA ALA A 43 -6.63 23.36 1.21
C ALA A 43 -7.15 22.84 -0.15
N ALA A 44 -7.48 21.55 -0.22
CA ALA A 44 -8.05 20.95 -1.42
C ALA A 44 -9.44 21.53 -1.77
N ILE A 45 -10.32 21.72 -0.78
CA ILE A 45 -11.63 22.37 -0.99
C ILE A 45 -11.44 23.80 -1.53
N LEU A 46 -10.55 24.57 -0.93
CA LEU A 46 -10.22 25.94 -1.37
C LEU A 46 -9.58 25.96 -2.76
N ALA A 47 -8.74 24.95 -3.10
CA ALA A 47 -8.17 24.83 -4.43
C ALA A 47 -9.25 24.55 -5.51
N VAL A 48 -10.28 23.77 -5.19
CA VAL A 48 -11.41 23.55 -6.11
C VAL A 48 -12.16 24.85 -6.36
N GLU A 49 -12.49 25.62 -5.33
CA GLU A 49 -13.19 26.90 -5.45
C GLU A 49 -12.37 27.93 -6.24
N SER A 50 -11.08 28.03 -5.96
CA SER A 50 -10.15 28.90 -6.68
C SER A 50 -9.98 28.47 -8.13
N GLY A 51 -9.83 27.17 -8.38
CA GLY A 51 -9.72 26.61 -9.73
C GLY A 51 -11.00 26.85 -10.54
N TRP A 52 -12.16 26.73 -9.91
CA TRP A 52 -13.44 27.01 -10.54
C TRP A 52 -13.57 28.48 -10.92
N ALA A 53 -13.23 29.41 -10.04
CA ALA A 53 -13.23 30.83 -10.34
C ALA A 53 -12.31 31.17 -11.53
N ALA A 54 -11.14 30.56 -11.61
CA ALA A 54 -10.22 30.72 -12.73
C ALA A 54 -10.80 30.19 -14.06
N VAL A 55 -11.50 29.05 -14.02
CA VAL A 55 -12.19 28.50 -15.19
C VAL A 55 -13.28 29.44 -15.66
N LEU A 56 -14.13 29.96 -14.75
CA LEU A 56 -15.22 30.87 -15.12
C LEU A 56 -14.70 32.18 -15.70
N GLU A 57 -13.67 32.79 -15.13
CA GLU A 57 -13.04 33.99 -15.65
C GLU A 57 -12.47 33.77 -17.06
N LYS A 58 -11.74 32.68 -17.25
CA LYS A 58 -11.10 32.30 -18.52
C LYS A 58 -12.11 32.20 -19.68
N VAL A 59 -13.33 31.72 -19.41
CA VAL A 59 -14.38 31.59 -20.43
C VAL A 59 -15.35 32.76 -20.48
N GLY A 60 -15.09 33.82 -19.69
CA GLY A 60 -15.91 35.02 -19.66
C GLY A 60 -17.23 34.89 -18.91
N LEU A 61 -17.36 33.91 -18.04
CA LEU A 61 -18.54 33.69 -17.17
C LEU A 61 -18.36 34.27 -15.76
N ALA A 62 -17.19 34.85 -15.47
CA ALA A 62 -16.93 35.66 -14.28
C ALA A 62 -16.17 36.94 -14.67
N PRO A 63 -16.25 37.99 -13.85
CA PRO A 63 -15.55 39.26 -14.12
C PRO A 63 -14.02 39.09 -14.19
N GLY A 64 -13.36 39.86 -15.05
CA GLY A 64 -11.90 39.88 -15.13
C GLY A 64 -11.27 40.34 -13.83
N GLY A 65 -10.29 39.57 -13.34
CA GLY A 65 -9.63 39.75 -12.02
C GLY A 65 -10.29 38.99 -10.86
N ALA A 66 -11.48 38.42 -11.06
CA ALA A 66 -12.16 37.65 -10.00
C ALA A 66 -11.34 36.45 -9.52
N ALA A 67 -10.71 35.72 -10.46
CA ALA A 67 -9.87 34.56 -10.12
C ALA A 67 -8.72 34.91 -9.15
N ALA A 68 -8.04 36.04 -9.37
CA ALA A 68 -6.95 36.49 -8.52
C ALA A 68 -7.41 36.85 -7.10
N VAL A 69 -8.59 37.51 -6.99
CA VAL A 69 -9.18 37.82 -5.67
C VAL A 69 -9.60 36.56 -4.94
N VAL A 70 -10.28 35.62 -5.64
CA VAL A 70 -10.69 34.35 -5.03
C VAL A 70 -9.47 33.52 -4.63
N ALA A 71 -8.42 33.45 -5.45
CA ALA A 71 -7.19 32.74 -5.12
C ALA A 71 -6.52 33.30 -3.85
N SER A 72 -6.44 34.63 -3.73
CA SER A 72 -5.91 35.30 -2.54
C SER A 72 -6.78 35.06 -1.29
N ALA A 73 -8.10 34.98 -1.47
CA ALA A 73 -9.03 34.66 -0.37
C ALA A 73 -8.95 33.18 0.03
N ALA A 74 -8.64 32.29 -0.91
CA ALA A 74 -8.56 30.84 -0.72
C ALA A 74 -7.23 30.34 -0.09
N GLU A 75 -6.39 31.24 0.44
CA GLU A 75 -5.19 30.86 1.19
C GLU A 75 -5.59 30.11 2.47
N ALA A 76 -5.22 28.80 2.57
CA ALA A 76 -5.65 27.90 3.66
C ALA A 76 -5.26 28.41 5.07
N GLY A 77 -4.20 29.21 5.18
CA GLY A 77 -3.75 29.83 6.42
C GLY A 77 -4.73 30.84 7.04
N ARG A 78 -5.73 31.29 6.27
CA ARG A 78 -6.78 32.23 6.73
C ARG A 78 -7.91 31.55 7.49
N TYR A 79 -7.94 30.22 7.53
CA TYR A 79 -9.07 29.43 8.03
C TYR A 79 -8.62 28.55 9.20
N ASP A 80 -9.54 28.39 10.18
CA ASP A 80 -9.36 27.46 11.29
C ASP A 80 -10.16 26.16 11.02
N PRO A 81 -9.49 25.03 10.73
CA PRO A 81 -10.18 23.76 10.48
C PRO A 81 -11.06 23.31 11.63
N ALA A 82 -10.67 23.58 12.89
CA ALA A 82 -11.44 23.17 14.06
C ALA A 82 -12.74 23.97 14.19
N ASP A 83 -12.73 25.27 13.85
CA ASP A 83 -13.92 26.08 13.82
C ASP A 83 -14.86 25.64 12.70
N ILE A 84 -14.34 25.40 11.49
CA ILE A 84 -15.11 24.91 10.35
C ILE A 84 -15.75 23.56 10.70
N ALA A 85 -15.00 22.61 11.29
CA ALA A 85 -15.51 21.30 11.68
C ALA A 85 -16.66 21.40 12.69
N ARG A 86 -16.57 22.29 13.68
CA ARG A 86 -17.66 22.56 14.63
C ARG A 86 -18.93 23.04 13.93
N ARG A 87 -18.80 24.02 13.02
CA ARG A 87 -19.93 24.60 12.29
C ARG A 87 -20.49 23.67 11.21
N ALA A 88 -19.70 22.74 10.71
CA ALA A 88 -20.09 21.73 9.73
C ALA A 88 -21.24 20.82 10.22
N GLN A 89 -21.37 20.64 11.54
CA GLN A 89 -22.46 19.86 12.14
C GLN A 89 -23.85 20.42 11.76
N GLY A 90 -23.99 21.73 11.62
CA GLY A 90 -25.25 22.36 11.25
C GLY A 90 -25.70 22.12 9.80
N GLY A 91 -24.76 21.83 8.89
CA GLY A 91 -25.04 21.61 7.48
C GLY A 91 -24.68 20.20 6.99
N GLY A 92 -24.15 19.35 7.86
CA GLY A 92 -23.74 17.98 7.55
C GLY A 92 -22.46 17.88 6.73
N ASN A 93 -21.82 19.00 6.30
CA ASN A 93 -20.56 18.97 5.56
C ASN A 93 -19.73 20.25 5.77
N PRO A 94 -18.40 20.21 5.60
CA PRO A 94 -17.52 21.36 5.86
C PRO A 94 -17.59 22.45 4.79
N VAL A 95 -18.10 22.18 3.62
CA VAL A 95 -18.13 23.15 2.48
C VAL A 95 -19.02 24.34 2.84
N ILE A 96 -20.16 24.12 3.48
CA ILE A 96 -21.14 25.18 3.82
C ILE A 96 -20.52 26.30 4.67
N PRO A 97 -19.96 26.01 5.88
CA PRO A 97 -19.36 27.05 6.70
C PRO A 97 -18.09 27.65 6.05
N LEU A 98 -17.32 26.85 5.32
CA LEU A 98 -16.15 27.32 4.60
C LEU A 98 -16.49 28.33 3.52
N LEU A 99 -17.53 28.07 2.73
CA LEU A 99 -18.01 29.01 1.71
C LEU A 99 -18.49 30.33 2.29
N ALA A 100 -19.14 30.32 3.45
CA ALA A 100 -19.54 31.53 4.14
C ALA A 100 -18.31 32.41 4.50
N ASP A 101 -17.23 31.76 4.96
CA ASP A 101 -15.99 32.46 5.27
C ASP A 101 -15.22 32.89 4.02
N LEU A 102 -15.14 32.04 2.98
CA LEU A 102 -14.52 32.39 1.70
C LEU A 102 -15.18 33.64 1.09
N ARG A 103 -16.52 33.70 1.08
CA ARG A 103 -17.24 34.87 0.57
C ARG A 103 -16.94 36.13 1.36
N LYS A 104 -16.80 36.06 2.68
CA LYS A 104 -16.37 37.21 3.51
C LYS A 104 -14.94 37.66 3.16
N HIS A 105 -14.01 36.71 2.98
CA HIS A 105 -12.64 37.04 2.59
C HIS A 105 -12.56 37.63 1.19
N VAL A 106 -13.32 37.08 0.23
CA VAL A 106 -13.43 37.63 -1.12
C VAL A 106 -13.94 39.04 -1.07
N ALA A 107 -15.06 39.33 -0.39
CA ALA A 107 -15.61 40.65 -0.25
C ALA A 107 -14.63 41.66 0.40
N ALA A 108 -13.86 41.22 1.39
CA ALA A 108 -12.85 42.06 2.03
C ALA A 108 -11.63 42.36 1.13
N LEU A 109 -11.27 41.46 0.23
CA LEU A 109 -10.15 41.59 -0.68
C LEU A 109 -10.49 42.20 -2.04
N ASP A 110 -11.77 42.27 -2.41
CA ASP A 110 -12.27 42.88 -3.66
C ASP A 110 -12.31 44.41 -3.55
N ALA A 111 -11.17 45.01 -3.21
CA ALA A 111 -11.07 46.47 -3.04
C ALA A 111 -11.32 47.28 -4.36
N ALA A 112 -11.10 46.64 -5.50
CA ALA A 112 -11.37 47.22 -6.82
C ALA A 112 -12.86 47.11 -7.24
N GLY A 113 -13.67 46.36 -6.50
CA GLY A 113 -15.09 46.17 -6.79
C GLY A 113 -15.34 45.40 -8.09
N VAL A 114 -14.47 44.46 -8.42
CA VAL A 114 -14.58 43.66 -9.67
C VAL A 114 -15.77 42.70 -9.66
N GLY A 115 -16.42 42.49 -8.52
CA GLY A 115 -17.52 41.52 -8.38
C GLY A 115 -17.04 40.09 -8.24
N ALA A 116 -15.86 39.85 -7.63
CA ALA A 116 -15.24 38.55 -7.50
C ALA A 116 -16.11 37.50 -6.78
N GLY A 117 -17.05 37.93 -5.94
CA GLY A 117 -18.01 37.04 -5.27
C GLY A 117 -18.92 36.26 -6.23
N GLU A 118 -19.14 36.74 -7.45
CA GLU A 118 -19.94 36.06 -8.49
C GLU A 118 -19.27 34.76 -8.97
N ALA A 119 -17.96 34.63 -8.83
CA ALA A 119 -17.22 33.43 -9.22
C ALA A 119 -17.20 32.33 -8.13
N VAL A 120 -17.58 32.66 -6.88
CA VAL A 120 -17.48 31.71 -5.74
C VAL A 120 -18.64 30.74 -5.75
N HIS A 121 -18.35 29.45 -5.93
CA HIS A 121 -19.32 28.33 -5.85
C HIS A 121 -20.49 28.40 -6.85
N THR A 122 -20.34 29.20 -7.92
CA THR A 122 -21.41 29.43 -8.91
C THR A 122 -21.70 28.15 -9.69
N SER A 123 -22.95 27.69 -9.64
CA SER A 123 -23.44 26.43 -10.23
C SER A 123 -22.90 25.14 -9.68
N LEU A 124 -21.98 25.15 -8.68
CA LEU A 124 -21.51 23.99 -7.95
C LEU A 124 -22.48 23.57 -6.84
N THR A 125 -22.36 22.34 -6.40
CA THR A 125 -22.93 21.84 -5.14
C THR A 125 -21.81 21.39 -4.22
N SER A 126 -22.10 21.31 -2.90
CA SER A 126 -21.10 20.85 -1.92
C SER A 126 -20.47 19.50 -2.27
N GLN A 127 -21.21 18.60 -2.91
CA GLN A 127 -20.68 17.30 -3.34
C GLN A 127 -19.68 17.43 -4.48
N ASP A 128 -19.93 18.32 -5.46
CA ASP A 128 -18.97 18.59 -6.54
C ASP A 128 -17.61 19.00 -5.95
N VAL A 129 -17.64 19.89 -4.97
CA VAL A 129 -16.43 20.45 -4.36
C VAL A 129 -15.73 19.43 -3.47
N LEU A 130 -16.46 18.73 -2.60
CA LEU A 130 -15.85 17.81 -1.65
C LEU A 130 -15.33 16.53 -2.32
N ASP A 131 -16.08 15.95 -3.27
CA ASP A 131 -15.62 14.80 -4.03
C ASP A 131 -14.35 15.13 -4.84
N THR A 132 -14.32 16.28 -5.50
CA THR A 132 -13.13 16.75 -6.23
C THR A 132 -11.95 17.02 -5.30
N ALA A 133 -12.20 17.62 -4.13
CA ALA A 133 -11.16 17.85 -3.12
C ALA A 133 -10.57 16.54 -2.58
N LEU A 134 -11.40 15.53 -2.34
CA LEU A 134 -10.93 14.19 -1.92
C LEU A 134 -10.11 13.51 -3.02
N MET A 135 -10.43 13.73 -4.31
CA MET A 135 -9.60 13.25 -5.41
C MET A 135 -8.24 13.95 -5.47
N LEU A 136 -8.16 15.26 -5.19
CA LEU A 136 -6.88 15.96 -5.04
C LEU A 136 -6.04 15.40 -3.91
N VAL A 137 -6.63 15.20 -2.73
CA VAL A 137 -5.97 14.57 -1.57
C VAL A 137 -5.49 13.16 -1.92
N ALA A 138 -6.35 12.37 -2.56
CA ALA A 138 -6.04 11.00 -2.93
C ALA A 138 -4.89 10.94 -3.96
N ARG A 139 -4.93 11.75 -5.04
CA ARG A 139 -3.86 11.82 -6.03
C ARG A 139 -2.51 12.13 -5.39
N ASN A 140 -2.45 13.21 -4.61
CA ASN A 140 -1.19 13.64 -3.97
C ASN A 140 -0.66 12.57 -3.00
N THR A 141 -1.55 11.89 -2.31
CA THR A 141 -1.18 10.80 -1.38
C THR A 141 -0.67 9.57 -2.13
N VAL A 142 -1.35 9.17 -3.22
CA VAL A 142 -0.94 8.02 -4.04
C VAL A 142 0.37 8.30 -4.77
N GLU A 143 0.61 9.52 -5.25
CA GLU A 143 1.90 9.91 -5.85
C GLU A 143 3.05 9.75 -4.85
N ALA A 144 2.87 10.21 -3.61
CA ALA A 144 3.87 10.05 -2.54
C ALA A 144 4.06 8.57 -2.15
N LEU A 145 2.96 7.81 -2.07
CA LEU A 145 3.00 6.37 -1.79
C LEU A 145 3.76 5.62 -2.89
N LEU A 146 3.50 5.90 -4.16
CA LEU A 146 4.19 5.29 -5.30
C LEU A 146 5.69 5.62 -5.31
N ALA A 147 6.07 6.82 -4.89
CA ALA A 147 7.48 7.20 -4.76
C ALA A 147 8.20 6.34 -3.70
N ASP A 148 7.58 6.11 -2.53
CA ASP A 148 8.11 5.21 -1.50
C ASP A 148 8.11 3.75 -1.96
N LEU A 149 7.07 3.32 -2.66
CA LEU A 149 6.93 1.96 -3.17
C LEU A 149 7.99 1.63 -4.23
N LYS A 150 8.30 2.55 -5.13
CA LYS A 150 9.38 2.35 -6.12
C LYS A 150 10.75 2.16 -5.46
N GLN A 151 11.04 2.91 -4.41
CA GLN A 151 12.27 2.68 -3.63
C GLN A 151 12.26 1.31 -2.92
N THR A 152 11.11 0.92 -2.36
CA THR A 152 10.93 -0.39 -1.74
C THR A 152 11.18 -1.52 -2.73
N THR A 153 10.56 -1.46 -3.90
CA THR A 153 10.65 -2.50 -4.93
C THR A 153 12.05 -2.57 -5.51
N THR A 154 12.73 -1.45 -5.74
CA THR A 154 14.14 -1.43 -6.15
C THR A 154 15.04 -2.13 -5.11
N ALA A 155 14.83 -1.87 -3.81
CA ALA A 155 15.58 -2.55 -2.75
C ALA A 155 15.30 -4.07 -2.73
N LEU A 156 14.04 -4.48 -2.91
CA LEU A 156 13.66 -5.89 -2.96
C LEU A 156 14.21 -6.61 -4.20
N ALA A 157 14.26 -5.93 -5.36
CA ALA A 157 14.90 -6.44 -6.56
C ALA A 157 16.41 -6.66 -6.34
N GLY A 158 17.08 -5.70 -5.72
CA GLY A 158 18.49 -5.84 -5.33
C GLY A 158 18.74 -7.02 -4.38
N LEU A 159 17.87 -7.22 -3.38
CA LEU A 159 17.95 -8.39 -2.50
C LEU A 159 17.72 -9.70 -3.27
N ALA A 160 16.79 -9.72 -4.24
CA ALA A 160 16.54 -10.91 -5.05
C ALA A 160 17.76 -11.29 -5.89
N GLU A 161 18.43 -10.32 -6.50
CA GLU A 161 19.65 -10.53 -7.27
C GLU A 161 20.84 -10.92 -6.39
N GLN A 162 21.07 -10.19 -5.29
CA GLN A 162 22.18 -10.43 -4.36
C GLN A 162 22.14 -11.82 -3.73
N HIS A 163 20.94 -12.33 -3.47
CA HIS A 163 20.72 -13.60 -2.78
C HIS A 163 20.15 -14.69 -3.68
N ALA A 164 20.34 -14.59 -5.01
CA ALA A 164 19.81 -15.54 -5.97
C ALA A 164 20.16 -17.00 -5.62
N ASP A 165 21.38 -17.24 -5.13
CA ASP A 165 21.90 -18.55 -4.79
C ASP A 165 21.99 -18.81 -3.27
N THR A 166 21.51 -17.88 -2.44
CA THR A 166 21.51 -18.04 -0.97
C THR A 166 20.49 -19.08 -0.56
N LEU A 167 20.98 -20.28 -0.20
CA LEU A 167 20.13 -21.39 0.20
C LEU A 167 19.43 -21.12 1.53
N CYS A 168 18.16 -21.45 1.61
CA CYS A 168 17.35 -21.45 2.82
C CYS A 168 16.33 -22.59 2.78
N VAL A 169 15.56 -22.77 3.85
CA VAL A 169 14.49 -23.76 3.87
C VAL A 169 13.16 -23.10 3.46
N GLY A 170 12.45 -23.70 2.51
CA GLY A 170 11.06 -23.42 2.23
C GLY A 170 10.16 -23.92 3.33
N ARG A 171 9.10 -23.17 3.64
CA ARG A 171 8.11 -23.56 4.66
C ARG A 171 6.72 -23.58 4.06
N SER A 172 6.04 -24.70 4.21
CA SER A 172 4.65 -24.91 3.79
C SER A 172 3.84 -25.33 4.99
N LEU A 173 2.71 -24.68 5.25
CA LEU A 173 1.86 -24.95 6.43
C LEU A 173 2.68 -24.94 7.73
N THR A 174 3.58 -23.99 7.86
CA THR A 174 4.53 -23.80 8.99
C THR A 174 5.66 -24.81 9.10
N GLN A 175 5.64 -25.91 8.36
CA GLN A 175 6.65 -26.96 8.39
C GLN A 175 7.73 -26.77 7.33
N HIS A 176 8.93 -27.28 7.55
CA HIS A 176 9.99 -27.35 6.55
C HIS A 176 9.51 -28.22 5.37
N SER A 177 9.68 -27.73 4.13
CA SER A 177 9.20 -28.43 2.95
C SER A 177 10.32 -28.83 1.98
N LEU A 178 10.94 -27.87 1.31
CA LEU A 178 11.94 -28.12 0.29
C LEU A 178 13.10 -27.11 0.43
N PRO A 179 14.27 -27.39 -0.16
CA PRO A 179 15.29 -26.36 -0.36
C PRO A 179 14.71 -25.18 -1.15
N PHE A 180 15.16 -23.98 -0.84
CA PHE A 180 14.66 -22.75 -1.39
C PHE A 180 15.79 -21.72 -1.49
N THR A 181 15.61 -20.59 -2.21
CA THR A 181 16.56 -19.48 -2.17
C THR A 181 15.95 -18.24 -1.55
N PHE A 182 16.75 -17.48 -0.80
CA PHE A 182 16.29 -16.21 -0.27
C PHE A 182 16.03 -15.20 -1.40
N GLY A 183 16.78 -15.28 -2.50
CA GLY A 183 16.53 -14.47 -3.69
C GLY A 183 15.13 -14.65 -4.27
N LEU A 184 14.65 -15.90 -4.41
CA LEU A 184 13.27 -16.14 -4.85
C LEU A 184 12.24 -15.59 -3.86
N ARG A 185 12.50 -15.66 -2.55
CA ARG A 185 11.62 -15.05 -1.54
C ARG A 185 11.52 -13.55 -1.71
N ALA A 186 12.65 -12.86 -1.87
CA ALA A 186 12.69 -11.42 -2.11
C ALA A 186 12.01 -11.05 -3.45
N ALA A 187 12.20 -11.86 -4.50
CA ALA A 187 11.51 -11.69 -5.78
C ALA A 187 9.98 -11.81 -5.64
N GLN A 188 9.47 -12.72 -4.81
CA GLN A 188 8.03 -12.85 -4.54
C GLN A 188 7.49 -11.65 -3.76
N TRP A 189 8.25 -11.10 -2.82
CA TRP A 189 7.89 -9.84 -2.14
C TRP A 189 7.83 -8.68 -3.12
N PHE A 190 8.85 -8.56 -3.97
CA PHE A 190 8.88 -7.58 -5.07
C PHE A 190 7.65 -7.72 -5.96
N HIS A 191 7.32 -8.95 -6.38
CA HIS A 191 6.18 -9.22 -7.26
C HIS A 191 4.86 -8.67 -6.69
N GLY A 192 4.55 -9.00 -5.43
CA GLY A 192 3.35 -8.50 -4.76
C GLY A 192 3.30 -6.97 -4.68
N ALA A 193 4.41 -6.36 -4.27
CA ALA A 193 4.53 -4.91 -4.14
C ALA A 193 4.44 -4.19 -5.49
N ALA A 194 5.13 -4.67 -6.52
CA ALA A 194 5.09 -4.10 -7.87
C ALA A 194 3.72 -4.24 -8.54
N ALA A 195 3.07 -5.40 -8.39
CA ALA A 195 1.72 -5.62 -8.89
C ALA A 195 0.70 -4.66 -8.25
N ALA A 196 0.79 -4.44 -6.93
CA ALA A 196 -0.04 -3.47 -6.23
C ALA A 196 0.27 -2.03 -6.66
N GLY A 197 1.56 -1.69 -6.86
CA GLY A 197 1.96 -0.40 -7.41
C GLY A 197 1.36 -0.13 -8.79
N ARG A 198 1.34 -1.12 -9.67
CA ARG A 198 0.70 -1.02 -10.99
C ARG A 198 -0.81 -0.78 -10.88
N GLN A 199 -1.50 -1.37 -9.91
CA GLN A 199 -2.92 -1.08 -9.67
C GLN A 199 -3.12 0.37 -9.22
N LEU A 200 -2.26 0.90 -8.35
CA LEU A 200 -2.31 2.30 -7.92
C LEU A 200 -2.00 3.28 -9.06
N GLU A 201 -1.04 2.98 -9.94
CA GLU A 201 -0.74 3.79 -11.14
C GLU A 201 -1.93 3.88 -12.10
N ASN A 202 -2.77 2.85 -12.14
CA ASN A 202 -3.97 2.80 -12.98
C ASN A 202 -5.20 3.47 -12.34
N CYS A 203 -5.10 4.00 -11.12
CA CYS A 203 -6.19 4.75 -10.51
C CYS A 203 -6.36 6.10 -11.18
N GLU A 204 -7.58 6.44 -11.53
CA GLU A 204 -7.95 7.76 -12.01
C GLU A 204 -8.53 8.61 -10.87
N PHE A 205 -8.22 9.90 -10.89
CA PHE A 205 -8.68 10.88 -9.91
C PHE A 205 -9.54 11.92 -10.62
N PRO A 206 -10.84 11.67 -10.83
CA PRO A 206 -11.68 12.54 -11.62
C PRO A 206 -12.19 13.75 -10.84
N VAL A 207 -12.48 14.86 -11.58
CA VAL A 207 -13.29 15.95 -11.06
C VAL A 207 -14.75 15.53 -10.92
N GLN A 208 -15.49 16.23 -10.06
CA GLN A 208 -16.95 16.12 -9.96
C GLN A 208 -17.58 17.46 -10.30
N PHE A 209 -18.51 17.48 -11.25
CA PHE A 209 -19.41 18.57 -11.52
C PHE A 209 -20.74 18.02 -12.01
N GLY A 210 -21.80 18.23 -11.26
CA GLY A 210 -23.13 17.70 -11.54
C GLY A 210 -24.25 18.64 -11.08
N GLY A 211 -23.94 19.53 -10.13
CA GLY A 211 -24.92 20.38 -9.47
C GLY A 211 -25.81 19.62 -8.50
N ALA A 212 -27.00 20.13 -8.21
CA ALA A 212 -27.82 19.63 -7.10
C ALA A 212 -28.27 18.17 -7.28
N ALA A 213 -28.50 17.70 -8.49
CA ALA A 213 -29.06 16.37 -8.79
C ALA A 213 -28.34 15.66 -9.95
N GLY A 214 -27.09 16.01 -10.25
CA GLY A 214 -26.32 15.34 -11.28
C GLY A 214 -26.73 15.63 -12.72
N THR A 215 -27.54 16.65 -12.92
CA THR A 215 -28.09 16.99 -14.25
C THR A 215 -27.41 18.16 -14.94
N LEU A 216 -26.45 18.82 -14.27
CA LEU A 216 -25.79 20.04 -14.73
C LEU A 216 -26.77 21.21 -14.98
N ALA A 217 -27.98 21.17 -14.41
CA ALA A 217 -29.04 22.17 -14.71
C ALA A 217 -28.58 23.61 -14.46
N ALA A 218 -27.96 23.89 -13.30
CA ALA A 218 -27.43 25.22 -13.00
C ALA A 218 -26.26 25.60 -13.95
N GLY A 219 -25.43 24.64 -14.32
CA GLY A 219 -24.37 24.83 -15.32
C GLY A 219 -24.92 25.17 -16.69
N SER A 220 -26.02 24.52 -17.11
CA SER A 220 -26.69 24.83 -18.38
C SER A 220 -27.28 26.25 -18.41
N VAL A 221 -27.83 26.70 -17.28
CA VAL A 221 -28.32 28.11 -17.14
C VAL A 221 -27.13 29.07 -17.20
N LEU A 222 -26.04 28.78 -16.48
CA LEU A 222 -24.84 29.62 -16.43
C LEU A 222 -24.22 29.79 -17.83
N THR A 223 -24.19 28.73 -18.63
CA THR A 223 -23.59 28.75 -19.98
C THR A 223 -24.56 29.18 -21.07
N SER A 224 -25.81 29.50 -20.74
CA SER A 224 -26.80 29.95 -21.73
C SER A 224 -26.34 31.22 -22.44
N GLY A 225 -26.28 31.17 -23.78
CA GLY A 225 -25.77 32.29 -24.59
C GLY A 225 -24.23 32.40 -24.65
N SER A 226 -23.51 31.51 -24.02
CA SER A 226 -22.05 31.39 -24.09
C SER A 226 -21.63 30.32 -25.11
N VAL A 227 -20.37 30.39 -25.55
CA VAL A 227 -19.72 29.33 -26.33
C VAL A 227 -19.34 28.12 -25.43
N ALA A 228 -19.16 28.38 -24.15
CA ALA A 228 -18.89 27.32 -23.17
C ALA A 228 -20.13 26.46 -22.94
N THR A 229 -19.88 25.18 -22.60
CA THR A 229 -20.92 24.24 -22.19
C THR A 229 -20.56 23.70 -20.78
N PRO A 230 -21.53 23.15 -20.03
CA PRO A 230 -21.21 22.53 -18.73
C PRO A 230 -20.10 21.48 -18.83
N PHE A 231 -20.07 20.68 -19.91
CA PHE A 231 -19.02 19.68 -20.14
C PHE A 231 -17.66 20.31 -20.38
N SER A 232 -17.59 21.40 -21.22
CA SER A 232 -16.32 22.09 -21.40
C SER A 232 -15.83 22.80 -20.14
N LEU A 233 -16.71 23.20 -19.22
CA LEU A 233 -16.34 23.69 -17.90
C LEU A 233 -15.75 22.56 -17.01
N THR A 234 -16.34 21.35 -17.10
CA THR A 234 -15.81 20.17 -16.40
C THR A 234 -14.40 19.83 -16.87
N ASP A 235 -14.18 19.79 -18.19
CA ASP A 235 -12.86 19.52 -18.79
C ASP A 235 -11.84 20.60 -18.42
N ALA A 236 -12.27 21.87 -18.41
CA ALA A 236 -11.42 22.99 -18.00
C ALA A 236 -11.05 22.89 -16.51
N LEU A 237 -11.97 22.50 -15.63
CA LEU A 237 -11.69 22.28 -14.20
C LEU A 237 -10.74 21.10 -13.99
N ALA A 238 -10.93 20.01 -14.72
CA ALA A 238 -10.02 18.86 -14.68
C ALA A 238 -8.60 19.28 -15.07
N SER A 239 -8.45 20.00 -16.18
CA SER A 239 -7.16 20.55 -16.62
C SER A 239 -6.56 21.52 -15.61
N GLN A 240 -7.36 22.42 -15.03
CA GLN A 240 -6.92 23.41 -14.04
C GLN A 240 -6.39 22.77 -12.76
N LEU A 241 -6.98 21.65 -12.33
CA LEU A 241 -6.60 20.93 -11.10
C LEU A 241 -5.63 19.77 -11.35
N GLY A 242 -5.31 19.46 -12.61
CA GLY A 242 -4.51 18.30 -12.98
C GLY A 242 -5.19 16.98 -12.62
N LEU A 243 -6.52 16.93 -12.69
CA LEU A 243 -7.33 15.74 -12.44
C LEU A 243 -7.87 15.17 -13.76
N ALA A 244 -8.49 14.00 -13.70
CA ALA A 244 -9.11 13.39 -14.86
C ALA A 244 -10.46 14.05 -15.20
N ALA A 245 -10.73 14.24 -16.50
CA ALA A 245 -12.04 14.58 -16.99
C ALA A 245 -12.96 13.34 -16.96
N VAL A 246 -14.28 13.58 -16.90
CA VAL A 246 -15.28 12.51 -16.84
C VAL A 246 -16.36 12.69 -17.90
N ALA A 247 -16.90 11.59 -18.38
CA ALA A 247 -18.02 11.61 -19.34
C ALA A 247 -19.35 12.07 -18.72
N ALA A 248 -19.51 11.91 -17.41
CA ALA A 248 -20.75 12.24 -16.69
C ALA A 248 -20.46 12.45 -15.18
N PRO A 249 -21.34 13.19 -14.48
CA PRO A 249 -21.29 13.26 -13.01
C PRO A 249 -21.37 11.87 -12.37
N TRP A 250 -20.59 11.67 -11.31
CA TRP A 250 -20.49 10.39 -10.61
C TRP A 250 -20.99 10.45 -9.16
N HIS A 251 -21.97 11.35 -8.87
CA HIS A 251 -22.52 11.59 -7.54
C HIS A 251 -22.93 10.30 -6.81
N THR A 252 -23.54 9.37 -7.53
CA THR A 252 -24.07 8.10 -7.00
C THR A 252 -23.42 6.87 -7.62
N ASN A 253 -22.61 7.03 -8.65
CA ASN A 253 -21.73 5.98 -9.17
C ASN A 253 -20.38 6.05 -8.47
N ARG A 254 -20.21 5.27 -7.39
CA ARG A 254 -19.02 5.37 -6.53
C ARG A 254 -17.90 4.39 -6.90
N LEU A 255 -17.88 3.88 -8.13
CA LEU A 255 -16.81 2.98 -8.59
C LEU A 255 -15.41 3.62 -8.48
N THR A 256 -15.28 4.91 -8.72
CA THR A 256 -14.02 5.65 -8.49
C THR A 256 -13.49 5.47 -7.07
N ILE A 257 -14.37 5.62 -6.08
CA ILE A 257 -14.02 5.49 -4.65
C ILE A 257 -13.68 4.04 -4.30
N THR A 258 -14.49 3.08 -4.75
CA THR A 258 -14.28 1.67 -4.43
C THR A 258 -13.06 1.08 -5.15
N THR A 259 -12.79 1.50 -6.39
CA THR A 259 -11.57 1.11 -7.13
C THR A 259 -10.31 1.60 -6.41
N LEU A 260 -10.28 2.87 -6.01
CA LEU A 260 -9.17 3.42 -5.23
C LEU A 260 -9.02 2.71 -3.88
N GLY A 261 -10.13 2.50 -3.16
CA GLY A 261 -10.13 1.77 -1.87
C GLY A 261 -9.59 0.36 -2.01
N HIS A 262 -9.97 -0.34 -3.09
CA HIS A 262 -9.45 -1.68 -3.40
C HIS A 262 -7.95 -1.66 -3.69
N ALA A 263 -7.46 -0.73 -4.52
CA ALA A 263 -6.05 -0.63 -4.86
C ALA A 263 -5.17 -0.33 -3.62
N LEU A 264 -5.64 0.56 -2.72
CA LEU A 264 -4.97 0.85 -1.46
C LEU A 264 -4.93 -0.37 -0.53
N ALA A 265 -6.04 -1.11 -0.42
CA ALA A 265 -6.11 -2.33 0.39
C ALA A 265 -5.18 -3.42 -0.19
N ALA A 266 -5.17 -3.64 -1.50
CA ALA A 266 -4.29 -4.58 -2.16
C ALA A 266 -2.79 -4.25 -1.95
N ALA A 267 -2.44 -2.96 -1.94
CA ALA A 267 -1.09 -2.54 -1.59
C ALA A 267 -0.73 -2.91 -0.14
N LEU A 268 -1.64 -2.66 0.80
CA LEU A 268 -1.46 -3.04 2.20
C LEU A 268 -1.43 -4.56 2.42
N ASP A 269 -2.14 -5.36 1.62
CA ASP A 269 -2.04 -6.83 1.64
C ASP A 269 -0.63 -7.29 1.26
N ALA A 270 -0.06 -6.73 0.17
CA ALA A 270 1.31 -7.03 -0.25
C ALA A 270 2.33 -6.61 0.82
N PHE A 271 2.18 -5.44 1.42
CA PHE A 271 3.04 -4.94 2.50
C PHE A 271 2.93 -5.83 3.75
N GLY A 272 1.71 -6.24 4.10
CA GLY A 272 1.42 -7.12 5.23
C GLY A 272 2.05 -8.50 5.09
N LYS A 273 2.14 -9.05 3.86
CA LYS A 273 2.84 -10.30 3.56
C LYS A 273 4.33 -10.17 3.85
N ILE A 274 4.98 -9.11 3.37
CA ILE A 274 6.41 -8.86 3.63
C ILE A 274 6.65 -8.72 5.14
N ALA A 275 5.86 -7.89 5.81
CA ALA A 275 5.98 -7.67 7.25
C ALA A 275 5.78 -8.96 8.06
N ALA A 276 4.82 -9.81 7.69
CA ALA A 276 4.57 -11.09 8.33
C ALA A 276 5.76 -12.04 8.21
N ASP A 277 6.38 -12.13 7.03
CA ASP A 277 7.56 -12.93 6.81
C ASP A 277 8.76 -12.40 7.61
N VAL A 278 9.02 -11.10 7.60
CA VAL A 278 10.12 -10.49 8.36
C VAL A 278 9.93 -10.73 9.86
N LEU A 279 8.70 -10.56 10.39
CA LEU A 279 8.38 -10.84 11.80
C LEU A 279 8.66 -12.29 12.18
N PHE A 280 8.39 -13.23 11.28
CA PHE A 280 8.70 -14.64 11.53
C PHE A 280 10.21 -14.91 11.45
N LEU A 281 10.85 -14.44 10.37
CA LEU A 281 12.26 -14.75 10.07
C LEU A 281 13.25 -14.02 11.00
N SER A 282 12.80 -12.96 11.67
CA SER A 282 13.61 -12.21 12.66
C SER A 282 13.52 -12.74 14.09
N ARG A 283 12.70 -13.77 14.35
CA ARG A 283 12.63 -14.39 15.70
C ARG A 283 13.99 -14.98 16.08
N PRO A 284 14.42 -14.88 17.34
CA PRO A 284 15.72 -15.40 17.78
C PRO A 284 15.94 -16.89 17.43
N GLU A 285 14.89 -17.70 17.48
CA GLU A 285 14.92 -19.13 17.15
C GLU A 285 15.14 -19.38 15.66
N VAL A 286 14.71 -18.45 14.79
CA VAL A 286 14.85 -18.52 13.33
C VAL A 286 16.13 -17.81 12.87
N GLY A 287 16.28 -16.52 13.19
CA GLY A 287 17.51 -15.75 13.00
C GLY A 287 17.99 -15.66 11.55
N GLU A 288 17.05 -15.55 10.59
CA GLU A 288 17.37 -15.45 9.16
C GLU A 288 17.43 -13.99 8.69
N LEU A 289 16.68 -13.08 9.36
CA LEU A 289 16.60 -11.67 9.02
C LEU A 289 16.68 -10.78 10.27
N ALA A 290 17.00 -9.50 10.05
CA ALA A 290 16.76 -8.43 11.03
C ALA A 290 16.41 -7.11 10.34
N GLU A 291 15.60 -6.28 11.03
CA GLU A 291 15.33 -4.90 10.62
C GLU A 291 16.55 -4.00 10.77
N PRO A 292 16.61 -2.89 10.02
CA PRO A 292 17.65 -1.89 10.20
C PRO A 292 17.55 -1.23 11.58
N ARG A 293 18.70 -1.08 12.24
CA ARG A 293 18.77 -0.42 13.54
C ARG A 293 18.77 1.10 13.36
N ALA A 294 18.05 1.79 14.25
CA ALA A 294 18.12 3.25 14.36
C ALA A 294 18.00 3.65 15.84
N ALA A 295 18.52 4.83 16.18
CA ALA A 295 18.44 5.36 17.52
C ALA A 295 16.97 5.49 17.97
N GLY A 296 16.65 4.98 19.16
CA GLY A 296 15.29 5.00 19.71
C GLY A 296 14.31 4.02 19.11
N ARG A 297 14.70 3.24 18.08
CA ARG A 297 13.82 2.27 17.42
C ARG A 297 13.91 0.88 18.07
N GLY A 298 12.76 0.27 18.32
CA GLY A 298 12.68 -1.12 18.79
C GLY A 298 13.20 -1.37 20.20
N VAL A 299 13.59 -0.32 20.92
CA VAL A 299 14.12 -0.44 22.28
C VAL A 299 13.03 -0.90 23.24
N SER A 300 13.37 -1.85 24.10
CA SER A 300 12.51 -2.25 25.20
C SER A 300 12.66 -1.27 26.38
N SER A 301 11.55 -0.86 26.98
CA SER A 301 11.57 -0.03 28.19
C SER A 301 12.16 -0.73 29.42
N ALA A 302 12.22 -2.07 29.43
CA ALA A 302 12.64 -2.87 30.58
C ALA A 302 13.86 -3.78 30.31
N MET A 303 14.14 -4.11 29.03
CA MET A 303 15.18 -5.08 28.65
C MET A 303 16.12 -4.48 27.62
N PRO A 304 17.33 -4.00 28.00
CA PRO A 304 18.24 -3.29 27.08
C PRO A 304 18.68 -4.10 25.86
N GLN A 305 18.75 -5.43 25.99
CA GLN A 305 19.17 -6.33 24.92
C GLN A 305 18.04 -6.66 23.91
N LYS A 306 16.78 -6.34 24.25
CA LYS A 306 15.63 -6.68 23.41
C LYS A 306 15.46 -5.65 22.29
N GLN A 307 15.58 -6.12 21.06
CA GLN A 307 15.36 -5.33 19.85
C GLN A 307 14.06 -5.80 19.19
N ASN A 308 13.04 -4.94 19.19
CA ASN A 308 11.75 -5.27 18.59
C ASN A 308 11.72 -4.88 17.10
N PRO A 309 11.10 -5.70 16.22
CA PRO A 309 10.94 -5.42 14.80
C PRO A 309 9.75 -4.47 14.56
N VAL A 310 9.88 -3.21 14.95
CA VAL A 310 8.75 -2.25 15.00
C VAL A 310 8.28 -1.78 13.62
N LEU A 311 9.16 -1.73 12.61
CA LEU A 311 8.74 -1.37 11.25
C LEU A 311 7.74 -2.39 10.73
N SER A 312 8.06 -3.67 10.84
CA SER A 312 7.16 -4.75 10.42
C SER A 312 5.89 -4.80 11.26
N VAL A 313 5.96 -4.51 12.57
CA VAL A 313 4.77 -4.42 13.44
C VAL A 313 3.82 -3.33 12.95
N LEU A 314 4.34 -2.14 12.62
CA LEU A 314 3.53 -1.01 12.15
C LEU A 314 2.93 -1.30 10.77
N VAL A 315 3.71 -1.81 9.82
CA VAL A 315 3.22 -2.19 8.48
C VAL A 315 2.13 -3.26 8.59
N ARG A 316 2.36 -4.29 9.40
CA ARG A 316 1.36 -5.34 9.63
C ARG A 316 0.08 -4.80 10.28
N SER A 317 0.19 -3.87 11.21
CA SER A 317 -0.96 -3.21 11.84
C SER A 317 -1.83 -2.49 10.81
N ALA A 318 -1.23 -1.76 9.86
CA ALA A 318 -1.96 -1.11 8.77
C ALA A 318 -2.66 -2.13 7.86
N ALA A 319 -1.95 -3.19 7.47
CA ALA A 319 -2.49 -4.25 6.62
C ALA A 319 -3.71 -4.95 7.25
N LEU A 320 -3.72 -5.15 8.57
CA LEU A 320 -4.85 -5.77 9.28
C LEU A 320 -6.07 -4.86 9.37
N GLN A 321 -5.92 -3.54 9.29
CA GLN A 321 -7.01 -2.57 9.32
C GLN A 321 -7.65 -2.34 7.93
N ALA A 322 -6.85 -2.42 6.86
CA ALA A 322 -7.26 -2.04 5.51
C ALA A 322 -8.51 -2.77 4.97
N PRO A 323 -8.68 -4.10 5.13
CA PRO A 323 -9.86 -4.79 4.63
C PRO A 323 -11.17 -4.28 5.21
N GLY A 324 -11.18 -3.90 6.49
CA GLY A 324 -12.36 -3.32 7.14
C GLY A 324 -12.75 -1.97 6.56
N LEU A 325 -11.77 -1.11 6.28
CA LEU A 325 -12.00 0.20 5.66
C LEU A 325 -12.46 0.06 4.21
N ALA A 326 -11.85 -0.82 3.42
CA ALA A 326 -12.29 -1.12 2.07
C ALA A 326 -13.71 -1.66 2.04
N ALA A 327 -14.06 -2.58 2.94
CA ALA A 327 -15.42 -3.10 3.07
C ALA A 327 -16.42 -1.98 3.41
N GLN A 328 -16.04 -1.01 4.23
CA GLN A 328 -16.88 0.14 4.54
C GLN A 328 -17.15 1.01 3.32
N LEU A 329 -16.16 1.23 2.44
CA LEU A 329 -16.35 1.94 1.17
C LEU A 329 -17.31 1.18 0.24
N HIS A 330 -17.21 -0.14 0.14
CA HIS A 330 -18.14 -0.95 -0.65
C HIS A 330 -19.56 -0.93 -0.06
N LEU A 331 -19.69 -1.01 1.26
CA LEU A 331 -20.99 -0.89 1.93
C LEU A 331 -21.63 0.47 1.67
N ALA A 332 -20.86 1.55 1.75
CA ALA A 332 -21.34 2.88 1.41
C ALA A 332 -21.79 2.94 -0.05
N ALA A 333 -20.96 2.55 -0.99
CA ALA A 333 -21.27 2.59 -2.43
C ALA A 333 -22.55 1.83 -2.81
N ALA A 334 -22.78 0.66 -2.18
CA ALA A 334 -23.98 -0.14 -2.41
C ALA A 334 -25.26 0.47 -1.82
N ASN A 335 -25.15 1.46 -0.93
CA ASN A 335 -26.27 2.13 -0.26
C ASN A 335 -26.45 3.59 -0.71
N PHE A 336 -25.85 4.00 -1.83
CA PHE A 336 -26.12 5.28 -2.43
C PHE A 336 -27.50 5.26 -3.07
N ASN A 337 -28.40 6.03 -2.51
CA ASN A 337 -29.81 6.15 -2.93
C ASN A 337 -30.07 7.44 -3.67
N ASP A 338 -31.09 7.46 -4.51
CA ASP A 338 -31.55 8.60 -5.31
C ASP A 338 -30.41 9.29 -6.10
N GLU A 339 -30.51 10.58 -6.34
CA GLU A 339 -29.47 11.39 -7.03
C GLU A 339 -28.41 11.94 -6.07
N ARG A 340 -28.68 11.87 -4.73
CA ARG A 340 -27.73 12.20 -3.65
C ARG A 340 -28.06 11.33 -2.42
N PRO A 341 -27.05 10.61 -1.91
CA PRO A 341 -27.28 9.72 -0.77
C PRO A 341 -27.46 10.48 0.55
N ASP A 342 -28.15 9.86 1.47
CA ASP A 342 -28.33 10.36 2.83
C ASP A 342 -27.08 10.18 3.71
N GLY A 343 -26.84 9.02 4.33
CA GLY A 343 -25.68 8.77 5.22
C GLY A 343 -24.48 8.12 4.54
N ALA A 344 -24.67 7.48 3.38
CA ALA A 344 -23.62 6.70 2.73
C ALA A 344 -22.42 7.56 2.30
N TRP A 345 -22.66 8.76 1.76
CA TRP A 345 -21.60 9.68 1.35
C TRP A 345 -20.73 10.13 2.55
N HIS A 346 -21.33 10.39 3.70
CA HIS A 346 -20.61 10.75 4.93
C HIS A 346 -19.78 9.59 5.49
N THR A 347 -20.18 8.35 5.21
CA THR A 347 -19.48 7.14 5.63
C THR A 347 -18.19 6.93 4.83
N GLU A 348 -18.13 7.38 3.58
CA GLU A 348 -16.92 7.26 2.72
C GLU A 348 -15.75 8.12 3.22
N TRP A 349 -16.01 9.36 3.66
CA TRP A 349 -14.95 10.33 3.93
C TRP A 349 -13.92 9.86 4.98
N PRO A 350 -14.34 9.44 6.18
CA PRO A 350 -13.40 8.97 7.19
C PRO A 350 -12.72 7.67 6.76
N ALA A 351 -13.43 6.76 6.10
CA ALA A 351 -12.87 5.47 5.68
C ALA A 351 -11.80 5.65 4.60
N LEU A 352 -12.06 6.45 3.55
CA LEU A 352 -11.10 6.73 2.49
C LEU A 352 -9.87 7.46 3.05
N ARG A 353 -10.08 8.51 3.85
CA ARG A 353 -9.00 9.28 4.46
C ARG A 353 -8.10 8.42 5.34
N GLN A 354 -8.69 7.57 6.18
CA GLN A 354 -7.92 6.66 7.03
C GLN A 354 -7.14 5.63 6.22
N LEU A 355 -7.74 5.08 5.16
CA LEU A 355 -7.08 4.13 4.27
C LEU A 355 -5.87 4.75 3.55
N LEU A 356 -6.02 5.99 3.06
CA LEU A 356 -4.92 6.77 2.48
C LEU A 356 -3.79 7.01 3.48
N ALA A 357 -4.12 7.41 4.70
CA ALA A 357 -3.14 7.66 5.76
C ALA A 357 -2.38 6.39 6.17
N LEU A 358 -3.09 5.26 6.33
CA LEU A 358 -2.48 3.97 6.64
C LEU A 358 -1.56 3.48 5.51
N ALA A 359 -2.01 3.61 4.26
CA ALA A 359 -1.24 3.14 3.11
C ALA A 359 0.06 3.94 2.93
N LEU A 360 -0.01 5.27 3.02
CA LEU A 360 1.18 6.12 2.92
C LEU A 360 2.14 5.90 4.10
N GLY A 361 1.62 5.82 5.32
CA GLY A 361 2.46 5.56 6.49
C GLY A 361 3.15 4.20 6.43
N ALA A 362 2.42 3.15 6.03
CA ALA A 362 2.98 1.82 5.85
C ALA A 362 4.03 1.76 4.73
N ALA A 363 3.82 2.48 3.61
CA ALA A 363 4.79 2.56 2.52
C ALA A 363 6.12 3.18 2.98
N GLY A 364 6.07 4.25 3.77
CA GLY A 364 7.27 4.88 4.33
C GLY A 364 8.06 3.93 5.25
N HIS A 365 7.36 3.20 6.13
CA HIS A 365 7.99 2.20 6.99
C HIS A 365 8.54 1.00 6.20
N LEU A 366 7.82 0.55 5.17
CA LEU A 366 8.26 -0.55 4.32
C LEU A 366 9.48 -0.18 3.47
N ARG A 367 9.54 1.07 2.96
CA ARG A 367 10.72 1.59 2.27
C ARG A 367 11.96 1.52 3.17
N GLU A 368 11.84 1.97 4.39
CA GLU A 368 12.95 1.93 5.34
C GLU A 368 13.33 0.49 5.71
N LEU A 369 12.33 -0.37 5.92
CA LEU A 369 12.52 -1.80 6.18
C LEU A 369 13.30 -2.47 5.05
N ALA A 370 12.83 -2.33 3.81
CA ALA A 370 13.42 -3.00 2.64
C ALA A 370 14.83 -2.47 2.33
N GLY A 371 15.01 -1.13 2.43
CA GLY A 371 16.30 -0.49 2.15
C GLY A 371 17.42 -0.84 3.15
N GLY A 372 17.06 -1.31 4.35
CA GLY A 372 18.04 -1.67 5.39
C GLY A 372 17.91 -3.09 5.93
N LEU A 373 17.13 -3.96 5.27
CA LEU A 373 16.91 -5.33 5.70
C LEU A 373 18.23 -6.11 5.72
N GLN A 374 18.53 -6.73 6.85
CA GLN A 374 19.72 -7.55 7.02
C GLN A 374 19.34 -9.03 6.81
N ALA A 375 20.04 -9.70 5.91
CA ALA A 375 19.92 -11.13 5.69
C ALA A 375 21.12 -11.88 6.29
N PHE A 376 20.84 -13.02 6.92
CA PHE A 376 21.86 -13.85 7.58
C PHE A 376 21.95 -15.22 6.89
N PRO A 377 22.81 -15.39 5.86
CA PRO A 377 22.97 -16.65 5.14
C PRO A 377 23.35 -17.83 6.07
N ASP A 378 24.17 -17.59 7.09
CA ASP A 378 24.53 -18.63 8.07
C ASP A 378 23.31 -19.10 8.89
N GLY A 379 22.40 -18.18 9.24
CA GLY A 379 21.14 -18.51 9.88
C GLY A 379 20.23 -19.34 8.98
N MET A 380 20.14 -18.97 7.71
CA MET A 380 19.40 -19.71 6.69
C MET A 380 19.97 -21.11 6.47
N ARG A 381 21.30 -21.21 6.38
CA ARG A 381 21.99 -22.49 6.22
C ARG A 381 21.77 -23.40 7.43
N ARG A 382 21.91 -22.88 8.64
CA ARG A 382 21.65 -23.63 9.88
C ARG A 382 20.22 -24.20 9.90
N ASN A 383 19.21 -23.41 9.50
CA ASN A 383 17.83 -23.87 9.48
C ASN A 383 17.57 -24.90 8.36
N LEU A 384 18.24 -24.77 7.24
CA LEU A 384 18.20 -25.78 6.16
C LEU A 384 18.82 -27.10 6.63
N ASP A 385 19.96 -27.05 7.32
CA ASP A 385 20.62 -28.25 7.87
C ASP A 385 19.78 -28.91 8.98
N LEU A 386 19.10 -28.11 9.81
CA LEU A 386 18.17 -28.59 10.84
C LEU A 386 16.99 -29.36 10.24
N ALA A 387 16.54 -28.99 9.05
CA ALA A 387 15.44 -29.66 8.37
C ALA A 387 15.79 -31.09 7.91
N GLY A 388 17.08 -31.38 7.82
CA GLY A 388 17.61 -32.73 7.58
C GLY A 388 17.54 -33.18 6.11
N PRO A 389 18.01 -34.41 5.84
CA PRO A 389 18.17 -34.91 4.47
C PRO A 389 16.85 -35.26 3.78
N LEU A 390 15.80 -35.45 4.56
CA LEU A 390 14.48 -35.86 4.02
C LEU A 390 13.74 -34.76 3.27
N LEU A 391 14.22 -33.50 3.30
CA LEU A 391 13.80 -32.45 2.37
C LEU A 391 14.00 -32.84 0.91
N LEU A 392 14.92 -33.76 0.63
CA LEU A 392 15.27 -34.21 -0.71
C LEU A 392 14.60 -35.54 -1.10
N ALA A 393 13.83 -36.14 -0.18
CA ALA A 393 13.27 -37.47 -0.37
C ALA A 393 12.37 -37.59 -1.60
N GLU A 394 11.63 -36.52 -1.97
CA GLU A 394 10.81 -36.49 -3.18
C GLU A 394 11.69 -36.56 -4.44
N GLY A 395 12.72 -35.70 -4.54
CA GLY A 395 13.64 -35.67 -5.68
C GLY A 395 14.47 -36.96 -5.81
N VAL A 396 14.97 -37.46 -4.67
CA VAL A 396 15.66 -38.74 -4.61
C VAL A 396 14.71 -39.86 -5.04
N GLY A 397 13.48 -39.86 -4.55
CA GLY A 397 12.48 -40.86 -4.90
C GLY A 397 12.17 -40.90 -6.39
N ALA A 398 12.01 -39.73 -7.01
CA ALA A 398 11.77 -39.61 -8.44
C ALA A 398 12.95 -40.12 -9.29
N ALA A 399 14.18 -39.84 -8.89
CA ALA A 399 15.39 -40.24 -9.59
C ALA A 399 15.76 -41.71 -9.38
N VAL A 400 15.53 -42.24 -8.20
CA VAL A 400 16.07 -43.56 -7.78
C VAL A 400 15.03 -44.68 -7.90
N ALA A 401 13.75 -44.42 -7.67
CA ALA A 401 12.72 -45.47 -7.75
C ALA A 401 12.68 -46.24 -9.09
N PRO A 402 12.87 -45.57 -10.26
CA PRO A 402 12.93 -46.28 -11.55
C PRO A 402 14.14 -47.19 -11.74
N LEU A 403 15.17 -47.01 -10.92
CA LEU A 403 16.43 -47.80 -10.98
C LEU A 403 16.35 -49.08 -10.14
N LEU A 404 15.30 -49.20 -9.31
CA LEU A 404 15.11 -50.35 -8.41
C LEU A 404 14.20 -51.40 -9.06
N GLU A 405 14.67 -52.63 -9.10
CA GLU A 405 13.82 -53.76 -9.43
C GLU A 405 12.87 -54.10 -8.24
N ASP A 406 11.72 -54.65 -8.58
CA ASP A 406 10.80 -55.13 -7.55
C ASP A 406 11.42 -56.24 -6.73
N ARG A 407 11.44 -56.05 -5.42
CA ARG A 407 12.08 -56.95 -4.50
C ARG A 407 11.14 -57.27 -3.31
N ASP A 408 11.03 -58.55 -2.97
CA ASP A 408 10.19 -59.01 -1.84
C ASP A 408 8.73 -58.52 -1.93
N GLY A 409 8.22 -58.35 -3.17
CA GLY A 409 6.86 -57.83 -3.44
C GLY A 409 6.72 -56.30 -3.27
N LEU A 410 7.82 -55.56 -3.06
CA LEU A 410 7.84 -54.12 -2.93
C LEU A 410 8.34 -53.47 -4.23
N THR A 411 7.60 -52.50 -4.76
CA THR A 411 8.03 -51.65 -5.86
C THR A 411 9.19 -50.76 -5.43
N GLY A 412 9.99 -50.24 -6.37
CA GLY A 412 11.07 -49.31 -6.07
C GLY A 412 10.62 -48.10 -5.21
N LYS A 413 9.40 -47.57 -5.44
CA LYS A 413 8.83 -46.51 -4.62
C LYS A 413 8.58 -46.96 -3.17
N GLN A 414 8.07 -48.17 -2.97
CA GLN A 414 7.82 -48.71 -1.61
C GLN A 414 9.15 -49.02 -0.88
N GLN A 415 10.19 -49.47 -1.59
CA GLN A 415 11.53 -49.67 -1.03
C GLN A 415 12.11 -48.33 -0.53
N LEU A 416 11.99 -47.24 -1.32
CA LEU A 416 12.46 -45.92 -0.90
C LEU A 416 11.62 -45.35 0.26
N GLN A 417 10.30 -45.63 0.32
CA GLN A 417 9.50 -45.25 1.47
C GLN A 417 10.03 -45.95 2.76
N ALA A 418 10.39 -47.20 2.67
CA ALA A 418 11.01 -47.94 3.81
C ALA A 418 12.35 -47.31 4.23
N VAL A 419 13.15 -46.79 3.28
CA VAL A 419 14.37 -46.01 3.59
C VAL A 419 14.06 -44.76 4.37
N VAL A 420 13.01 -43.99 3.95
CA VAL A 420 12.56 -42.80 4.67
C VAL A 420 12.10 -43.15 6.07
N ASP A 421 11.24 -44.17 6.21
CA ASP A 421 10.68 -44.60 7.50
C ASP A 421 11.78 -45.04 8.47
N GLN A 422 12.80 -45.77 7.99
CA GLN A 422 13.94 -46.16 8.79
C GLN A 422 14.82 -44.96 9.16
N THR A 423 15.01 -44.01 8.26
CA THR A 423 15.76 -42.78 8.55
C THR A 423 15.09 -41.97 9.67
N LEU A 424 13.76 -41.89 9.67
CA LEU A 424 13.02 -41.20 10.74
C LEU A 424 13.14 -41.85 12.11
N GLN A 425 13.53 -43.13 12.21
CA GLN A 425 13.80 -43.80 13.49
C GLN A 425 15.18 -43.45 14.06
N ALA A 426 16.09 -42.91 13.24
CA ALA A 426 17.42 -42.52 13.71
C ALA A 426 17.36 -41.17 14.45
N PRO A 427 18.28 -40.96 15.44
CA PRO A 427 18.45 -39.66 16.05
C PRO A 427 18.67 -38.55 14.97
N ALA A 428 18.14 -37.35 15.19
CA ALA A 428 18.23 -36.26 14.21
C ALA A 428 19.68 -35.99 13.74
N SER A 429 20.65 -36.07 14.65
CA SER A 429 22.09 -35.93 14.35
C SER A 429 22.66 -37.01 13.42
N GLU A 430 22.01 -38.17 13.32
CA GLU A 430 22.47 -39.32 12.54
C GLU A 430 21.65 -39.52 11.24
N GLN A 431 20.54 -38.82 11.07
CA GLN A 431 19.62 -39.03 9.95
C GLN A 431 20.32 -38.86 8.60
N ALA A 432 21.22 -37.88 8.44
CA ALA A 432 21.93 -37.66 7.18
C ALA A 432 22.83 -38.83 6.80
N ALA A 433 23.60 -39.35 7.75
CA ALA A 433 24.45 -40.52 7.56
C ALA A 433 23.64 -41.78 7.32
N THR A 434 22.56 -41.97 8.10
CA THR A 434 21.64 -43.10 7.97
C THR A 434 20.94 -43.10 6.61
N TYR A 435 20.39 -41.98 6.18
CA TYR A 435 19.71 -41.86 4.87
C TYR A 435 20.65 -42.20 3.74
N ARG A 436 21.86 -41.61 3.72
CA ARG A 436 22.88 -41.93 2.73
C ARG A 436 23.24 -43.42 2.72
N LYS A 437 23.45 -44.04 3.90
CA LYS A 437 23.78 -45.45 4.01
C LYS A 437 22.67 -46.34 3.46
N LEU A 438 21.43 -46.08 3.91
CA LEU A 438 20.27 -46.89 3.48
C LEU A 438 19.99 -46.75 1.96
N LEU A 439 20.18 -45.56 1.39
CA LEU A 439 20.12 -45.37 -0.06
C LEU A 439 21.20 -46.18 -0.79
N ARG A 440 22.43 -46.19 -0.28
CA ARG A 440 23.54 -46.98 -0.85
C ARG A 440 23.31 -48.47 -0.75
N ASP A 441 22.73 -48.92 0.37
CA ASP A 441 22.37 -50.34 0.60
C ASP A 441 21.23 -50.78 -0.35
N ALA A 442 20.30 -49.85 -0.67
CA ALA A 442 19.20 -50.10 -1.62
C ALA A 442 19.65 -50.05 -3.07
N VAL A 443 20.57 -49.14 -3.45
CA VAL A 443 21.04 -48.96 -4.83
C VAL A 443 22.56 -49.08 -4.90
N PRO A 444 23.09 -50.19 -5.51
CA PRO A 444 24.53 -50.36 -5.63
C PRO A 444 25.21 -49.28 -6.48
N ALA A 445 26.49 -49.02 -6.23
CA ALA A 445 27.30 -48.01 -6.94
C ALA A 445 27.41 -48.25 -8.46
N GLY A 446 27.25 -49.49 -8.92
CA GLY A 446 27.19 -49.81 -10.33
C GLY A 446 25.90 -49.33 -11.03
N VAL A 447 24.83 -49.10 -10.28
CA VAL A 447 23.52 -48.59 -10.80
C VAL A 447 23.43 -47.08 -10.58
N LEU A 448 23.83 -46.58 -9.42
CA LEU A 448 23.86 -45.17 -9.06
C LEU A 448 25.28 -44.78 -8.61
N PRO A 449 26.12 -44.18 -9.46
CA PRO A 449 27.45 -43.77 -9.05
C PRO A 449 27.48 -42.84 -7.83
N ASP A 450 28.54 -42.87 -7.03
CA ASP A 450 28.67 -42.04 -5.85
C ASP A 450 28.52 -40.55 -6.14
N LEU A 451 29.12 -40.06 -7.21
CA LEU A 451 29.01 -38.66 -7.62
C LEU A 451 27.53 -38.22 -7.85
N ARG A 452 26.74 -39.12 -8.46
CA ARG A 452 25.32 -38.84 -8.71
C ARG A 452 24.50 -38.90 -7.42
N LEU A 453 24.81 -39.79 -6.50
CA LEU A 453 24.18 -39.83 -5.18
C LEU A 453 24.48 -38.56 -4.39
N GLU A 454 25.72 -38.07 -4.40
CA GLU A 454 26.10 -36.81 -3.75
C GLU A 454 25.33 -35.62 -4.34
N GLU A 455 25.20 -35.58 -5.64
CA GLU A 455 24.40 -34.54 -6.33
C GLU A 455 22.93 -34.58 -5.91
N LEU A 456 22.31 -35.76 -5.86
CA LEU A 456 20.91 -35.93 -5.41
C LEU A 456 20.71 -35.56 -3.95
N LEU A 457 21.75 -35.67 -3.12
CA LEU A 457 21.73 -35.30 -1.69
C LEU A 457 22.17 -33.84 -1.43
N ASN A 458 22.47 -33.08 -2.49
CA ASN A 458 22.82 -31.68 -2.37
C ASN A 458 21.55 -30.81 -2.49
N PRO A 459 21.20 -30.01 -1.47
CA PRO A 459 20.04 -29.12 -1.54
C PRO A 459 20.06 -28.16 -2.73
N ALA A 460 21.25 -27.74 -3.18
CA ALA A 460 21.39 -26.84 -4.33
C ALA A 460 20.94 -27.46 -5.66
N SER A 461 20.89 -28.78 -5.77
CA SER A 461 20.44 -29.46 -6.99
C SER A 461 18.93 -29.70 -7.07
N TYR A 462 18.17 -29.30 -6.02
CA TYR A 462 16.72 -29.49 -5.98
C TYR A 462 15.96 -28.17 -5.71
N LEU A 463 16.33 -27.13 -6.45
CA LEU A 463 15.73 -25.79 -6.38
C LEU A 463 14.67 -25.55 -7.46
N GLY A 464 14.43 -26.52 -8.35
CA GLY A 464 13.52 -26.36 -9.47
C GLY A 464 13.91 -25.15 -10.33
N GLU A 465 12.94 -24.34 -10.67
CA GLU A 465 13.07 -23.15 -11.53
C GLU A 465 13.24 -21.85 -10.73
N ALA A 466 13.79 -21.90 -9.51
CA ALA A 466 13.85 -20.74 -8.62
C ALA A 466 14.51 -19.52 -9.26
N ALA A 467 15.63 -19.70 -9.95
CA ALA A 467 16.35 -18.63 -10.64
C ALA A 467 15.54 -18.03 -11.81
N GLU A 468 14.95 -18.89 -12.64
CA GLU A 468 14.14 -18.46 -13.77
C GLU A 468 12.85 -17.75 -13.34
N ILE A 469 12.20 -18.23 -12.27
CA ILE A 469 11.02 -17.57 -11.69
C ILE A 469 11.40 -16.16 -11.21
N SER A 470 12.51 -16.01 -10.47
CA SER A 470 13.00 -14.70 -10.01
C SER A 470 13.25 -13.76 -11.17
N ARG A 471 13.95 -14.23 -12.21
CA ARG A 471 14.24 -13.44 -13.42
C ARG A 471 12.97 -12.99 -14.13
N ARG A 472 11.98 -13.88 -14.30
CA ARG A 472 10.68 -13.55 -14.93
C ARG A 472 9.89 -12.52 -14.12
N ILE A 473 9.90 -12.64 -12.81
CA ILE A 473 9.23 -11.69 -11.93
C ILE A 473 9.82 -10.29 -12.10
N LEU A 474 11.14 -10.14 -12.02
CA LEU A 474 11.80 -8.84 -12.18
C LEU A 474 11.55 -8.24 -13.58
N ALA A 475 11.60 -9.07 -14.62
CA ALA A 475 11.36 -8.66 -16.00
C ALA A 475 9.89 -8.23 -16.26
N ALA A 476 8.93 -8.70 -15.47
CA ALA A 476 7.51 -8.32 -15.62
C ALA A 476 7.21 -6.88 -15.15
N TYR A 477 8.06 -6.31 -14.29
CA TYR A 477 7.87 -4.97 -13.71
C TYR A 477 9.18 -4.16 -13.73
N PRO A 478 9.75 -3.86 -14.92
CA PRO A 478 11.05 -3.19 -15.02
C PRO A 478 11.05 -1.79 -14.39
N ASP A 479 9.93 -1.05 -14.49
CA ASP A 479 9.78 0.31 -13.93
C ASP A 479 9.78 0.33 -12.38
N PHE A 480 9.57 -0.83 -11.75
CA PHE A 480 9.62 -1.01 -10.31
C PHE A 480 10.92 -1.69 -9.85
N ALA A 481 11.58 -2.45 -10.72
CA ALA A 481 12.81 -3.18 -10.39
C ALA A 481 14.04 -2.28 -10.37
N TYR A 482 14.10 -1.30 -11.28
CA TYR A 482 15.31 -0.51 -11.51
C TYR A 482 15.01 0.99 -11.43
N SER A 483 15.97 1.77 -10.92
CA SER A 483 15.90 3.22 -10.97
C SER A 483 15.99 3.70 -12.43
N THR A 484 15.29 4.76 -12.78
CA THR A 484 15.39 5.40 -14.10
C THR A 484 16.82 5.85 -14.43
N ALA A 485 17.68 6.03 -13.40
CA ALA A 485 19.11 6.32 -13.57
C ALA A 485 19.91 5.09 -14.04
N ASP A 486 19.42 3.87 -13.78
CA ASP A 486 20.08 2.59 -14.07
C ASP A 486 19.66 1.99 -15.41
N THR A 487 18.67 2.59 -16.08
CA THR A 487 18.15 2.13 -17.37
C THR A 487 18.58 3.07 -18.51
N ASP A 488 18.75 2.52 -19.71
CA ASP A 488 18.88 3.30 -20.92
C ASP A 488 17.51 3.81 -21.41
N PRO A 489 17.46 4.69 -22.45
CA PRO A 489 16.20 5.18 -23.01
C PRO A 489 15.25 4.09 -23.53
N ASN A 490 15.73 2.86 -23.73
CA ASN A 490 14.97 1.71 -24.19
C ASN A 490 14.58 0.76 -23.03
N GLY A 491 14.88 1.13 -21.76
CA GLY A 491 14.55 0.33 -20.57
C GLY A 491 15.53 -0.80 -20.27
N ALA A 492 16.68 -0.90 -20.99
CA ALA A 492 17.70 -1.87 -20.69
C ALA A 492 18.68 -1.37 -19.61
N ARG A 493 19.17 -2.30 -18.78
CA ARG A 493 20.11 -1.97 -17.69
C ARG A 493 21.41 -1.39 -18.29
N ARG A 494 21.85 -0.23 -17.80
CA ARG A 494 23.18 0.29 -18.07
C ARG A 494 24.19 -0.60 -17.34
N GLY A 495 24.94 -1.42 -18.07
CA GLY A 495 25.93 -2.36 -17.57
C GLY A 495 27.12 -1.73 -16.88
#